data_83c66f143f9af4a18dcf6d9613251fec
#
_entry.id   83c66f143f9af4a18dcf6d9613251fec
#
_cell.length_a   1.000
_cell.length_b   1.000
_cell.length_c   1.000
_cell.angle_alpha   90.00
_cell.angle_beta   90.00
_cell.angle_gamma   90.00
#
_symmetry.space_group_name_H-M   'P 1'
#
loop_
_entity.id
_entity.type
_entity.pdbx_description
1 polymer ?
#
loop_
_entity_poly.entity_id
_entity_poly.type
_entity_poly.pdbx_seq_one_letter_code
_entity_poly.pdbx_strand_id
1 'polypeptide(L)'
;MGNIGLAVSTTLYGGTGISSEYGMNLIFASFGAYPGRWLTDAEGMPVYGSVQPNVKDALGMLADWYQEGVLDRDFLIRTQDDIADLIAQGRCGIFFAPWWAPNNPLWRCHETDPEADWQPFLIRIGKDGSVRYCNEKLTGNYVVVRKGYEYPEIVPKILSVMFDYMRYSYDDPRGEFQQYYTGNIDPTARPLAINLDYNQALTICYENLQAALNGEKSEDELEILERSFEKVCRAYLENPKTASAEEWSAYLSRIKACSLLSDEKIQRVNTIYPTRTKTTEAYRYTLKELESETFLKIIRGESELSSFDDFVKEWQEEGGDEIIQEMIQERKA
;
A
#
# COMPACT_ATOMS: atom_id res chain seq x y z
N MET A 1 1.88 -28.71 8.11
CA MET A 1 2.33 -27.29 8.14
C MET A 1 1.57 -26.59 9.26
N GLY A 2 2.27 -25.83 10.12
CA GLY A 2 1.67 -25.12 11.25
C GLY A 2 0.95 -23.84 10.88
N ASN A 3 0.31 -23.19 11.85
CA ASN A 3 -0.23 -21.84 11.71
C ASN A 3 0.92 -20.84 11.73
N ILE A 4 0.75 -19.71 11.04
CA ILE A 4 1.72 -18.63 10.89
C ILE A 4 1.18 -17.41 11.66
N GLY A 5 2.02 -16.78 12.47
CA GLY A 5 1.66 -15.55 13.17
C GLY A 5 1.52 -14.40 12.19
N LEU A 6 2.60 -14.03 11.54
CA LEU A 6 2.67 -12.96 10.54
C LEU A 6 3.14 -13.51 9.18
N ALA A 7 2.27 -13.42 8.18
CA ALA A 7 2.60 -13.77 6.81
C ALA A 7 3.17 -12.55 6.06
N VAL A 8 4.32 -12.75 5.44
CA VAL A 8 4.98 -11.73 4.61
C VAL A 8 5.57 -12.37 3.35
N SER A 9 5.75 -11.57 2.31
CA SER A 9 6.41 -11.98 1.08
C SER A 9 7.91 -11.67 1.10
N THR A 10 8.62 -12.11 0.08
CA THR A 10 10.04 -11.79 -0.13
C THR A 10 10.32 -10.29 -0.26
N THR A 11 9.30 -9.51 -0.56
CA THR A 11 9.40 -8.06 -0.68
C THR A 11 9.27 -7.41 0.70
N LEU A 12 10.38 -7.34 1.44
CA LEU A 12 10.38 -6.85 2.82
C LEU A 12 9.77 -5.45 2.97
N TYR A 13 10.07 -4.53 2.04
CA TYR A 13 9.66 -3.13 2.11
C TYR A 13 9.41 -2.49 0.73
N GLY A 14 9.03 -3.30 -0.25
CA GLY A 14 8.84 -2.85 -1.63
C GLY A 14 7.56 -2.06 -1.91
N GLY A 15 6.59 -2.12 -1.03
CA GLY A 15 5.34 -1.37 -1.16
C GLY A 15 5.54 0.13 -0.91
N THR A 16 4.55 0.93 -1.29
CA THR A 16 4.51 2.36 -1.06
C THR A 16 3.35 2.71 -0.14
N GLY A 17 3.57 3.69 0.74
CA GLY A 17 2.52 4.20 1.61
C GLY A 17 2.08 3.24 2.72
N ILE A 18 0.84 3.45 3.19
CA ILE A 18 0.25 2.74 4.32
C ILE A 18 -0.23 1.32 3.96
N SER A 19 -0.40 1.05 2.68
CA SER A 19 -0.98 -0.19 2.16
C SER A 19 0.04 -1.03 1.39
N SER A 20 1.09 -1.50 2.06
CA SER A 20 2.02 -2.43 1.44
C SER A 20 1.51 -3.86 1.57
N GLU A 21 1.27 -4.49 0.44
CA GLU A 21 0.75 -5.87 0.39
C GLU A 21 1.84 -6.86 0.80
N TYR A 22 1.58 -7.59 1.89
CA TYR A 22 2.48 -8.58 2.49
C TYR A 22 3.92 -8.11 2.77
N GLY A 23 4.15 -6.80 2.81
CA GLY A 23 5.46 -6.22 3.13
C GLY A 23 5.60 -5.88 4.61
N MET A 24 6.82 -5.52 5.02
CA MET A 24 7.12 -5.15 6.41
C MET A 24 7.27 -3.63 6.60
N ASN A 25 6.85 -2.82 5.62
CA ASN A 25 7.03 -1.36 5.63
C ASN A 25 6.50 -0.71 6.91
N LEU A 26 5.32 -1.16 7.37
CA LEU A 26 4.70 -0.60 8.57
C LEU A 26 5.44 -1.01 9.85
N ILE A 27 6.07 -2.18 9.87
CA ILE A 27 6.93 -2.60 10.99
C ILE A 27 8.15 -1.69 11.05
N PHE A 28 8.86 -1.51 9.94
CA PHE A 28 9.97 -0.57 9.89
C PHE A 28 9.54 0.84 10.28
N ALA A 29 8.42 1.31 9.76
CA ALA A 29 7.88 2.64 10.08
C ALA A 29 7.55 2.80 11.57
N SER A 30 7.17 1.73 12.28
CA SER A 30 6.94 1.76 13.72
C SER A 30 8.20 2.07 14.55
N PHE A 31 9.37 1.85 13.99
CA PHE A 31 10.67 2.28 14.53
C PHE A 31 11.12 3.64 14.00
N GLY A 32 10.32 4.30 13.15
CA GLY A 32 10.74 5.50 12.42
C GLY A 32 11.77 5.19 11.32
N ALA A 33 11.87 3.93 10.89
CA ALA A 33 12.76 3.46 9.85
C ALA A 33 12.04 3.38 8.51
N TYR A 34 12.70 3.82 7.44
CA TYR A 34 12.10 3.87 6.10
C TYR A 34 13.08 3.33 5.06
N PRO A 35 13.39 2.02 5.09
CA PRO A 35 14.35 1.43 4.18
C PRO A 35 13.90 1.58 2.72
N GLY A 36 14.88 1.72 1.82
CA GLY A 36 14.65 1.94 0.40
C GLY A 36 14.13 3.34 0.04
N ARG A 37 14.05 4.27 1.01
CA ARG A 37 13.54 5.64 0.80
C ARG A 37 14.63 6.67 0.97
N TRP A 38 14.57 7.70 0.14
CA TRP A 38 15.36 8.90 0.30
C TRP A 38 14.55 9.95 1.08
N LEU A 39 15.14 10.48 2.12
CA LEU A 39 14.53 11.41 3.06
C LEU A 39 15.39 12.66 3.18
N THR A 40 14.93 13.61 3.98
CA THR A 40 15.75 14.73 4.44
C THR A 40 15.93 14.63 5.94
N ASP A 41 17.13 14.95 6.41
CA ASP A 41 17.38 15.18 7.83
C ASP A 41 16.77 16.50 8.33
N ALA A 42 17.06 16.87 9.59
CA ALA A 42 16.55 18.09 10.20
C ALA A 42 17.10 19.38 9.54
N GLU A 43 18.26 19.30 8.92
CA GLU A 43 18.92 20.38 8.18
C GLU A 43 18.47 20.45 6.72
N GLY A 44 17.60 19.51 6.29
CA GLY A 44 17.08 19.41 4.92
C GLY A 44 18.03 18.71 3.96
N MET A 45 19.08 18.04 4.45
CA MET A 45 20.04 17.32 3.61
C MET A 45 19.50 15.95 3.24
N PRO A 46 19.81 15.42 2.04
CA PRO A 46 19.38 14.08 1.64
C PRO A 46 20.04 13.00 2.48
N VAL A 47 19.24 12.06 2.95
CA VAL A 47 19.69 10.87 3.67
C VAL A 47 19.00 9.63 3.11
N TYR A 48 19.71 8.52 3.07
CA TYR A 48 19.12 7.25 2.66
C TYR A 48 18.56 6.51 3.86
N GLY A 49 17.28 6.12 3.78
CA GLY A 49 16.56 5.56 4.93
C GLY A 49 17.10 4.21 5.40
N SER A 50 17.67 3.40 4.49
CA SER A 50 18.17 2.06 4.84
C SER A 50 19.43 2.06 5.69
N VAL A 51 20.20 3.14 5.67
CA VAL A 51 21.45 3.24 6.48
C VAL A 51 21.24 3.98 7.81
N GLN A 52 19.99 4.29 8.14
CA GLN A 52 19.66 4.99 9.40
C GLN A 52 19.65 4.03 10.59
N PRO A 53 20.08 4.49 11.79
CA PRO A 53 20.18 3.62 12.98
C PRO A 53 18.90 2.88 13.36
N ASN A 54 17.74 3.51 13.15
CA ASN A 54 16.42 2.95 13.47
C ASN A 54 16.12 1.65 12.69
N VAL A 55 16.76 1.46 11.55
CA VAL A 55 16.63 0.22 10.75
C VAL A 55 17.23 -0.96 11.51
N LYS A 56 18.35 -0.75 12.22
CA LYS A 56 18.98 -1.78 13.04
C LYS A 56 18.04 -2.31 14.12
N ASP A 57 17.31 -1.40 14.81
CA ASP A 57 16.36 -1.79 15.85
C ASP A 57 15.19 -2.61 15.26
N ALA A 58 14.67 -2.20 14.09
CA ALA A 58 13.64 -2.95 13.41
C ALA A 58 14.10 -4.33 12.93
N LEU A 59 15.32 -4.44 12.41
CA LEU A 59 15.92 -5.72 12.02
C LEU A 59 16.09 -6.64 13.22
N GLY A 60 16.50 -6.13 14.37
CA GLY A 60 16.61 -6.89 15.61
C GLY A 60 15.27 -7.53 16.00
N MET A 61 14.19 -6.76 16.01
CA MET A 61 12.85 -7.29 16.29
C MET A 61 12.42 -8.32 15.25
N LEU A 62 12.66 -8.09 13.98
CA LEU A 62 12.31 -9.05 12.93
C LEU A 62 13.08 -10.36 13.05
N ALA A 63 14.36 -10.29 13.45
CA ALA A 63 15.17 -11.47 13.74
C ALA A 63 14.62 -12.27 14.91
N ASP A 64 14.23 -11.60 16.01
CA ASP A 64 13.60 -12.26 17.16
C ASP A 64 12.29 -12.94 16.73
N TRP A 65 11.43 -12.28 15.99
CA TRP A 65 10.17 -12.85 15.50
C TRP A 65 10.38 -14.03 14.55
N TYR A 66 11.42 -13.99 13.73
CA TYR A 66 11.78 -15.13 12.88
C TYR A 66 12.23 -16.33 13.70
N GLN A 67 13.07 -16.13 14.70
CA GLN A 67 13.55 -17.19 15.60
C GLN A 67 12.40 -17.80 16.44
N GLU A 68 11.51 -16.96 16.94
CA GLU A 68 10.34 -17.38 17.72
C GLU A 68 9.24 -18.04 16.86
N GLY A 69 9.31 -17.92 15.53
CA GLY A 69 8.33 -18.48 14.60
C GLY A 69 7.04 -17.65 14.51
N VAL A 70 7.07 -16.40 14.97
CA VAL A 70 6.01 -15.43 14.74
C VAL A 70 5.99 -15.00 13.28
N LEU A 71 7.15 -14.67 12.73
CA LEU A 71 7.34 -14.45 11.31
C LEU A 71 7.39 -15.78 10.56
N ASP A 72 6.70 -15.85 9.41
CA ASP A 72 6.74 -17.07 8.58
C ASP A 72 8.18 -17.44 8.20
N ARG A 73 8.61 -18.62 8.59
CA ARG A 73 9.99 -19.11 8.32
C ARG A 73 10.23 -19.35 6.84
N ASP A 74 9.18 -19.59 6.08
CA ASP A 74 9.23 -19.83 4.64
C ASP A 74 9.02 -18.56 3.82
N PHE A 75 9.03 -17.37 4.43
CA PHE A 75 8.65 -16.10 3.77
C PHE A 75 9.46 -15.81 2.49
N LEU A 76 10.70 -16.32 2.39
CA LEU A 76 11.55 -16.13 1.21
C LEU A 76 11.08 -16.88 -0.03
N ILE A 77 10.26 -17.90 0.15
CA ILE A 77 9.74 -18.72 -0.95
C ILE A 77 8.23 -18.59 -1.13
N ARG A 78 7.57 -17.80 -0.27
CA ARG A 78 6.13 -17.55 -0.39
C ARG A 78 5.85 -16.62 -1.56
N THR A 79 4.99 -17.08 -2.45
CA THR A 79 4.33 -16.21 -3.43
C THR A 79 3.13 -15.50 -2.78
N GLN A 80 2.59 -14.49 -3.44
CA GLN A 80 1.35 -13.84 -2.99
C GLN A 80 0.18 -14.84 -2.96
N ASP A 81 0.11 -15.76 -3.92
CA ASP A 81 -0.91 -16.80 -3.96
C ASP A 81 -0.78 -17.78 -2.78
N ASP A 82 0.44 -18.18 -2.41
CA ASP A 82 0.67 -19.01 -1.22
C ASP A 82 0.16 -18.34 0.06
N ILE A 83 0.39 -17.03 0.20
CA ILE A 83 -0.09 -16.25 1.35
C ILE A 83 -1.61 -16.15 1.32
N ALA A 84 -2.21 -15.86 0.17
CA ALA A 84 -3.66 -15.82 0.00
C ALA A 84 -4.32 -17.15 0.36
N ASP A 85 -3.70 -18.28 0.00
CA ASP A 85 -4.17 -19.63 0.35
C ASP A 85 -4.05 -19.91 1.86
N LEU A 86 -2.97 -19.46 2.50
CA LEU A 86 -2.83 -19.56 3.97
C LEU A 86 -3.91 -18.77 4.71
N ILE A 87 -4.22 -17.57 4.23
CA ILE A 87 -5.30 -16.72 4.76
C ILE A 87 -6.65 -17.41 4.56
N ALA A 88 -6.95 -17.89 3.35
CA ALA A 88 -8.20 -18.56 3.04
C ALA A 88 -8.44 -19.83 3.86
N GLN A 89 -7.36 -20.51 4.27
CA GLN A 89 -7.40 -21.71 5.12
C GLN A 89 -7.45 -21.38 6.62
N GLY A 90 -7.51 -20.11 7.04
CA GLY A 90 -7.48 -19.70 8.43
C GLY A 90 -6.15 -20.00 9.16
N ARG A 91 -5.06 -20.13 8.42
CA ARG A 91 -3.73 -20.50 8.93
C ARG A 91 -2.78 -19.33 9.12
N CYS A 92 -3.24 -18.12 8.87
CA CYS A 92 -2.51 -16.87 9.05
C CYS A 92 -3.24 -16.01 10.08
N GLY A 93 -2.52 -15.50 11.07
CA GLY A 93 -3.08 -14.63 12.11
C GLY A 93 -3.03 -13.16 11.76
N ILE A 94 -1.95 -12.70 11.13
CA ILE A 94 -1.70 -11.29 10.80
C ILE A 94 -1.06 -11.21 9.41
N PHE A 95 -1.48 -10.21 8.63
CA PHE A 95 -0.81 -9.82 7.40
C PHE A 95 -1.02 -8.32 7.12
N PHE A 96 -0.14 -7.73 6.35
CA PHE A 96 -0.29 -6.35 5.87
C PHE A 96 -0.89 -6.34 4.48
N ALA A 97 -1.88 -5.47 4.27
CA ALA A 97 -2.54 -5.39 3.00
C ALA A 97 -3.20 -4.02 2.76
N PRO A 98 -3.58 -3.69 1.53
CA PRO A 98 -4.36 -2.52 1.22
C PRO A 98 -5.78 -2.57 1.82
N TRP A 99 -6.45 -1.43 1.84
CA TRP A 99 -7.84 -1.29 2.31
C TRP A 99 -8.83 -2.27 1.62
N TRP A 100 -8.52 -2.73 0.44
CA TRP A 100 -9.35 -3.68 -0.33
C TRP A 100 -9.06 -5.16 -0.01
N ALA A 101 -8.23 -5.47 0.96
CA ALA A 101 -7.96 -6.84 1.38
C ALA A 101 -9.22 -7.68 1.68
N PRO A 102 -10.32 -7.13 2.19
CA PRO A 102 -11.56 -7.88 2.32
C PRO A 102 -12.08 -8.42 0.99
N ASN A 103 -11.86 -7.69 -0.13
CA ASN A 103 -12.26 -8.14 -1.47
C ASN A 103 -11.30 -9.15 -2.08
N ASN A 104 -10.04 -9.17 -1.66
CA ASN A 104 -9.02 -10.14 -2.03
C ASN A 104 -7.82 -10.02 -1.07
N PRO A 105 -7.45 -11.06 -0.28
CA PRO A 105 -7.91 -12.45 -0.38
C PRO A 105 -9.01 -12.84 0.62
N LEU A 106 -9.45 -11.95 1.54
CA LEU A 106 -10.27 -12.33 2.69
C LEU A 106 -11.67 -12.87 2.34
N TRP A 107 -12.25 -12.50 1.21
CA TRP A 107 -13.54 -13.05 0.79
C TRP A 107 -13.52 -14.59 0.71
N ARG A 108 -12.40 -15.19 0.28
CA ARG A 108 -12.21 -16.64 0.23
C ARG A 108 -12.20 -17.27 1.62
N CYS A 109 -11.62 -16.56 2.61
CA CYS A 109 -11.66 -16.99 3.99
C CYS A 109 -13.10 -16.97 4.53
N HIS A 110 -13.85 -15.90 4.26
CA HIS A 110 -15.24 -15.76 4.68
C HIS A 110 -16.17 -16.83 4.05
N GLU A 111 -15.94 -17.21 2.80
CA GLU A 111 -16.69 -18.32 2.18
C GLU A 111 -16.42 -19.68 2.84
N THR A 112 -15.19 -19.89 3.33
CA THR A 112 -14.79 -21.14 4.00
C THR A 112 -15.19 -21.16 5.47
N ASP A 113 -15.05 -20.03 6.14
CA ASP A 113 -15.38 -19.83 7.56
C ASP A 113 -16.07 -18.46 7.74
N PRO A 114 -17.41 -18.41 7.67
CA PRO A 114 -18.16 -17.16 7.86
C PRO A 114 -18.04 -16.56 9.26
N GLU A 115 -17.58 -17.32 10.26
CA GLU A 115 -17.37 -16.85 11.63
C GLU A 115 -15.97 -16.21 11.82
N ALA A 116 -15.10 -16.24 10.81
CA ALA A 116 -13.77 -15.63 10.86
C ALA A 116 -13.89 -14.10 10.97
N ASP A 117 -13.50 -13.54 12.11
CA ASP A 117 -13.60 -12.11 12.41
C ASP A 117 -12.28 -11.38 12.10
N TRP A 118 -12.10 -11.00 10.84
CA TRP A 118 -10.97 -10.20 10.42
C TRP A 118 -11.21 -8.71 10.69
N GLN A 119 -10.27 -8.07 11.40
CA GLN A 119 -10.36 -6.65 11.75
C GLN A 119 -9.16 -5.87 11.23
N PRO A 120 -9.37 -4.70 10.60
CA PRO A 120 -8.29 -3.83 10.16
C PRO A 120 -7.75 -2.98 11.33
N PHE A 121 -6.43 -2.84 11.40
CA PHE A 121 -5.75 -2.02 12.40
C PHE A 121 -4.63 -1.20 11.78
N LEU A 122 -4.36 -0.03 12.37
CA LEU A 122 -3.15 0.76 12.11
C LEU A 122 -2.07 0.40 13.13
N ILE A 123 -0.82 0.27 12.70
CA ILE A 123 0.31 0.15 13.60
C ILE A 123 0.62 1.54 14.16
N ARG A 124 0.41 1.71 15.45
CA ARG A 124 0.70 2.95 16.18
C ARG A 124 2.10 2.90 16.74
N ILE A 125 2.79 4.03 16.68
CA ILE A 125 4.17 4.19 17.15
C ILE A 125 4.27 5.23 18.25
N GLY A 126 5.32 5.05 19.05
CA GLY A 126 5.61 5.97 20.12
C GLY A 126 4.53 6.04 21.20
N LYS A 127 4.74 6.90 22.19
CA LYS A 127 3.80 7.12 23.30
C LYS A 127 2.59 7.95 22.88
N ASP A 128 2.70 8.72 21.81
CA ASP A 128 1.63 9.55 21.25
C ASP A 128 0.63 8.74 20.39
N GLY A 129 0.96 7.50 20.09
CA GLY A 129 0.14 6.62 19.27
C GLY A 129 0.02 7.10 17.81
N SER A 130 0.98 7.86 17.29
CA SER A 130 1.00 8.27 15.89
C SER A 130 1.19 7.09 14.94
N VAL A 131 0.72 7.25 13.72
CA VAL A 131 0.97 6.33 12.60
C VAL A 131 1.77 7.07 11.56
N ARG A 132 2.94 6.56 11.18
CA ARG A 132 3.82 7.21 10.21
C ARG A 132 4.04 6.36 9.00
N TYR A 133 4.01 6.97 7.83
CA TYR A 133 4.34 6.33 6.56
C TYR A 133 4.88 7.34 5.55
N CYS A 134 5.62 6.85 4.56
CA CYS A 134 6.16 7.70 3.50
C CYS A 134 5.07 8.11 2.50
N ASN A 135 5.18 9.33 1.97
CA ASN A 135 4.37 9.74 0.83
C ASN A 135 4.64 8.83 -0.37
N GLU A 136 3.58 8.51 -1.09
CA GLU A 136 3.66 7.83 -2.37
C GLU A 136 3.96 8.83 -3.51
N LYS A 137 4.51 8.30 -4.60
CA LYS A 137 4.58 9.07 -5.84
C LYS A 137 3.17 9.36 -6.32
N LEU A 138 2.93 10.62 -6.72
CA LEU A 138 1.64 11.02 -7.28
C LEU A 138 1.34 10.37 -8.64
N THR A 139 2.39 9.91 -9.34
CA THR A 139 2.30 9.29 -10.66
C THR A 139 2.87 7.89 -10.62
N GLY A 140 2.03 6.89 -10.90
CA GLY A 140 2.45 5.48 -10.99
C GLY A 140 2.75 5.06 -12.43
N ASN A 141 1.86 5.40 -13.35
CA ASN A 141 1.91 4.98 -14.75
C ASN A 141 1.94 6.17 -15.70
N TYR A 142 2.45 5.94 -16.90
CA TYR A 142 2.50 6.93 -17.97
C TYR A 142 1.82 6.37 -19.21
N VAL A 143 0.96 7.16 -19.85
CA VAL A 143 0.49 6.87 -21.20
C VAL A 143 1.38 7.59 -22.19
N VAL A 144 1.93 6.85 -23.13
CA VAL A 144 2.77 7.40 -24.19
C VAL A 144 2.08 7.26 -25.54
N VAL A 145 2.14 8.32 -26.34
CA VAL A 145 1.62 8.34 -27.70
C VAL A 145 2.80 8.35 -28.69
N ARG A 146 2.74 7.49 -29.70
CA ARG A 146 3.78 7.40 -30.72
C ARG A 146 3.94 8.75 -31.41
N LYS A 147 5.18 9.22 -31.59
CA LYS A 147 5.49 10.42 -32.38
C LYS A 147 4.90 10.30 -33.78
N GLY A 148 4.14 11.33 -34.21
CA GLY A 148 3.47 11.38 -35.51
C GLY A 148 2.11 10.64 -35.55
N TYR A 149 1.56 10.23 -34.42
CA TYR A 149 0.15 9.82 -34.34
C TYR A 149 -0.75 11.03 -34.63
N GLU A 150 -1.77 10.84 -35.46
CA GLU A 150 -2.59 11.94 -36.01
C GLU A 150 -3.45 12.64 -34.94
N TYR A 151 -3.91 11.91 -33.93
CA TYR A 151 -4.85 12.42 -32.89
C TYR A 151 -4.33 12.21 -31.48
N PRO A 152 -3.21 12.82 -31.06
CA PRO A 152 -2.62 12.59 -29.74
C PRO A 152 -3.51 13.05 -28.58
N GLU A 153 -4.43 13.98 -28.86
CA GLU A 153 -5.41 14.51 -27.90
C GLU A 153 -6.48 13.48 -27.48
N ILE A 154 -6.52 12.31 -28.08
CA ILE A 154 -7.48 11.27 -27.69
C ILE A 154 -7.25 10.78 -26.26
N VAL A 155 -5.99 10.76 -25.79
CA VAL A 155 -5.63 10.32 -24.44
C VAL A 155 -6.24 11.24 -23.38
N PRO A 156 -5.97 12.57 -23.35
CA PRO A 156 -6.59 13.44 -22.37
C PRO A 156 -8.12 13.51 -22.53
N LYS A 157 -8.68 13.37 -23.74
CA LYS A 157 -10.13 13.30 -23.94
C LYS A 157 -10.74 12.08 -23.28
N ILE A 158 -10.14 10.89 -23.45
CA ILE A 158 -10.60 9.66 -22.78
C ILE A 158 -10.53 9.82 -21.27
N LEU A 159 -9.42 10.33 -20.73
CA LEU A 159 -9.25 10.53 -19.28
C LEU A 159 -10.30 11.51 -18.74
N SER A 160 -10.56 12.63 -19.43
CA SER A 160 -11.57 13.61 -19.03
C SER A 160 -12.97 12.99 -19.00
N VAL A 161 -13.34 12.29 -20.07
CA VAL A 161 -14.65 11.63 -20.14
C VAL A 161 -14.81 10.60 -19.03
N MET A 162 -13.80 9.75 -18.80
CA MET A 162 -13.85 8.73 -17.75
C MET A 162 -13.98 9.38 -16.36
N PHE A 163 -13.20 10.43 -16.09
CA PHE A 163 -13.22 11.11 -14.80
C PHE A 163 -14.57 11.80 -14.57
N ASP A 164 -15.07 12.53 -15.56
CA ASP A 164 -16.32 13.27 -15.47
C ASP A 164 -17.52 12.34 -15.22
N TYR A 165 -17.61 11.24 -15.98
CA TYR A 165 -18.70 10.28 -15.80
C TYR A 165 -18.63 9.49 -14.48
N MET A 166 -17.46 9.35 -13.89
CA MET A 166 -17.33 8.74 -12.57
C MET A 166 -17.79 9.66 -11.43
N ARG A 167 -17.65 10.99 -11.61
CA ARG A 167 -17.84 12.00 -10.55
C ARG A 167 -19.12 12.77 -10.67
N TYR A 168 -19.60 13.01 -11.87
CA TYR A 168 -20.75 13.85 -12.10
C TYR A 168 -21.89 13.01 -12.68
N SER A 169 -23.08 13.22 -12.15
CA SER A 169 -24.29 12.63 -12.71
C SER A 169 -24.63 13.33 -14.04
N TYR A 170 -24.09 12.82 -15.13
CA TYR A 170 -24.56 13.20 -16.46
C TYR A 170 -25.83 12.44 -16.79
N ASP A 171 -26.70 13.09 -17.58
CA ASP A 171 -27.82 12.41 -18.20
C ASP A 171 -27.26 11.26 -19.08
N ASP A 172 -27.34 10.05 -18.57
CA ASP A 172 -27.06 8.82 -19.31
C ASP A 172 -28.39 8.12 -19.63
N PRO A 173 -29.14 8.63 -20.63
CA PRO A 173 -30.52 8.18 -20.90
C PRO A 173 -30.60 6.74 -21.37
N ARG A 174 -29.46 6.12 -21.73
CA ARG A 174 -29.38 4.71 -22.11
C ARG A 174 -28.81 3.83 -20.99
N GLY A 175 -28.32 4.41 -19.90
CA GLY A 175 -27.69 3.69 -18.81
C GLY A 175 -26.39 2.97 -19.19
N GLU A 176 -25.81 3.30 -20.35
CA GLU A 176 -24.63 2.61 -20.88
C GLU A 176 -23.41 2.81 -19.99
N PHE A 177 -23.21 4.04 -19.49
CA PHE A 177 -22.11 4.36 -18.58
C PHE A 177 -22.32 3.73 -17.20
N GLN A 178 -23.51 3.84 -16.66
CA GLN A 178 -23.86 3.22 -15.39
C GLN A 178 -23.64 1.69 -15.49
N GLN A 179 -24.10 1.05 -16.56
CA GLN A 179 -23.89 -0.36 -16.79
C GLN A 179 -22.42 -0.73 -16.94
N TYR A 180 -21.62 0.13 -17.58
CA TYR A 180 -20.17 -0.08 -17.73
C TYR A 180 -19.45 -0.03 -16.37
N TYR A 181 -19.82 0.89 -15.47
CA TYR A 181 -19.14 1.06 -14.18
C TYR A 181 -19.73 0.23 -13.05
N THR A 182 -21.01 -0.15 -13.09
CA THR A 182 -21.68 -0.89 -12.01
C THR A 182 -21.95 -2.35 -12.34
N GLY A 183 -21.83 -2.75 -13.60
CA GLY A 183 -22.17 -4.07 -14.07
C GLY A 183 -20.97 -5.02 -14.16
N ASN A 184 -20.34 -5.38 -13.07
CA ASN A 184 -19.30 -6.43 -12.99
C ASN A 184 -18.07 -6.24 -13.90
N ILE A 185 -17.80 -5.03 -14.39
CA ILE A 185 -16.57 -4.77 -15.12
C ILE A 185 -15.49 -4.45 -14.08
N ASP A 186 -14.47 -5.27 -14.08
CA ASP A 186 -13.28 -5.03 -13.27
C ASP A 186 -12.80 -3.58 -13.47
N PRO A 187 -12.77 -2.75 -12.42
CA PRO A 187 -12.32 -1.36 -12.54
C PRO A 187 -10.87 -1.24 -13.02
N THR A 188 -10.10 -2.32 -13.00
CA THR A 188 -8.75 -2.37 -13.57
C THR A 188 -8.75 -2.57 -15.08
N ALA A 189 -9.83 -3.06 -15.68
CA ALA A 189 -10.00 -3.24 -17.12
C ALA A 189 -10.34 -1.93 -17.87
N ARG A 190 -9.94 -0.79 -17.33
CA ARG A 190 -10.20 0.53 -17.93
C ARG A 190 -9.38 0.75 -19.18
N PRO A 191 -9.93 1.46 -20.18
CA PRO A 191 -9.12 1.92 -21.30
C PRO A 191 -7.88 2.66 -20.78
N LEU A 192 -6.73 2.40 -21.38
CA LEU A 192 -5.43 2.98 -21.00
C LEU A 192 -4.84 2.49 -19.66
N ALA A 193 -5.50 1.59 -18.92
CA ALA A 193 -5.07 1.12 -17.61
C ALA A 193 -4.68 2.27 -16.63
N ILE A 194 -5.35 3.41 -16.74
CA ILE A 194 -5.13 4.58 -15.88
C ILE A 194 -6.36 4.81 -15.01
N ASN A 195 -6.11 5.00 -13.73
CA ASN A 195 -7.07 5.52 -12.78
C ASN A 195 -6.67 6.95 -12.40
N LEU A 196 -7.56 7.88 -12.61
CA LEU A 196 -7.44 9.27 -12.18
C LEU A 196 -8.44 9.53 -11.06
N ASP A 197 -7.94 10.00 -9.92
CA ASP A 197 -8.79 10.24 -8.76
C ASP A 197 -8.28 11.42 -7.91
N TYR A 198 -9.10 11.88 -6.98
CA TYR A 198 -8.71 12.85 -5.96
C TYR A 198 -7.72 12.22 -4.98
N ASN A 199 -6.83 13.04 -4.43
CA ASN A 199 -5.86 12.57 -3.41
C ASN A 199 -6.56 11.99 -2.15
N GLN A 200 -7.77 12.43 -1.85
CA GLN A 200 -8.56 11.98 -0.71
C GLN A 200 -9.79 11.15 -1.11
N ALA A 201 -9.79 10.57 -2.30
CA ALA A 201 -10.97 9.89 -2.85
C ALA A 201 -11.53 8.79 -1.92
N LEU A 202 -10.66 8.00 -1.29
CA LEU A 202 -11.10 6.96 -0.35
C LEU A 202 -11.74 7.52 0.92
N THR A 203 -11.19 8.59 1.47
CA THR A 203 -11.74 9.27 2.65
C THR A 203 -13.09 9.90 2.32
N ILE A 204 -13.18 10.61 1.20
CA ILE A 204 -14.44 11.24 0.73
C ILE A 204 -15.51 10.16 0.49
N CYS A 205 -15.16 9.07 -0.18
CA CYS A 205 -16.08 7.96 -0.42
C CYS A 205 -16.56 7.35 0.90
N TYR A 206 -15.67 7.10 1.85
CA TYR A 206 -16.03 6.60 3.18
C TYR A 206 -17.00 7.54 3.90
N GLU A 207 -16.72 8.84 3.95
CA GLU A 207 -17.57 9.86 4.59
C GLU A 207 -18.95 9.92 3.96
N ASN A 208 -19.03 9.90 2.63
CA ASN A 208 -20.28 9.88 1.89
C ASN A 208 -21.10 8.61 2.18
N LEU A 209 -20.46 7.45 2.14
CA LEU A 209 -21.13 6.18 2.46
C LEU A 209 -21.61 6.14 3.91
N GLN A 210 -20.78 6.59 4.85
CA GLN A 210 -21.15 6.63 6.27
C GLN A 210 -22.37 7.55 6.50
N ALA A 211 -22.38 8.73 5.89
CA ALA A 211 -23.50 9.67 5.96
C ALA A 211 -24.79 9.08 5.35
N ALA A 212 -24.67 8.38 4.22
CA ALA A 212 -25.83 7.75 3.58
C ALA A 212 -26.38 6.58 4.40
N LEU A 213 -25.50 5.72 4.94
CA LEU A 213 -25.91 4.61 5.80
C LEU A 213 -26.59 5.08 7.09
N ASN A 214 -26.19 6.25 7.60
CA ASN A 214 -26.84 6.89 8.76
C ASN A 214 -28.14 7.66 8.40
N GLY A 215 -28.48 7.78 7.13
CA GLY A 215 -29.66 8.54 6.67
C GLY A 215 -29.46 10.06 6.65
N GLU A 216 -28.23 10.54 6.73
CA GLU A 216 -27.85 11.95 6.70
C GLU A 216 -27.70 12.46 5.25
N LYS A 217 -27.52 11.55 4.30
CA LYS A 217 -27.36 11.82 2.88
C LYS A 217 -28.27 10.90 2.07
N SER A 218 -28.93 11.45 1.05
CA SER A 218 -29.79 10.67 0.16
C SER A 218 -29.00 9.97 -0.94
N GLU A 219 -29.57 8.93 -1.56
CA GLU A 219 -28.95 8.21 -2.68
C GLU A 219 -28.60 9.15 -3.86
N ASP A 220 -29.44 10.15 -4.12
CA ASP A 220 -29.23 11.10 -5.23
C ASP A 220 -28.02 12.02 -5.03
N GLU A 221 -27.56 12.17 -3.79
CA GLU A 221 -26.37 12.96 -3.45
C GLU A 221 -25.08 12.15 -3.52
N LEU A 222 -25.17 10.85 -3.78
CA LEU A 222 -24.02 9.96 -3.94
C LEU A 222 -23.55 9.90 -5.40
N GLU A 223 -22.25 9.72 -5.60
CA GLU A 223 -21.69 9.39 -6.90
C GLU A 223 -22.14 7.98 -7.36
N ILE A 224 -22.08 7.71 -8.67
CA ILE A 224 -22.55 6.44 -9.25
C ILE A 224 -21.95 5.22 -8.56
N LEU A 225 -20.64 5.21 -8.32
CA LEU A 225 -19.99 4.10 -7.64
C LEU A 225 -20.37 4.02 -6.15
N GLU A 226 -20.52 5.16 -5.50
CA GLU A 226 -20.93 5.23 -4.09
C GLU A 226 -22.34 4.66 -3.88
N ARG A 227 -23.30 4.91 -4.78
CA ARG A 227 -24.64 4.29 -4.72
C ARG A 227 -24.57 2.77 -4.75
N SER A 228 -23.72 2.22 -5.60
CA SER A 228 -23.51 0.78 -5.70
C SER A 228 -22.95 0.21 -4.39
N PHE A 229 -21.94 0.86 -3.81
CA PHE A 229 -21.34 0.43 -2.54
C PHE A 229 -22.28 0.63 -1.35
N GLU A 230 -23.04 1.71 -1.31
CA GLU A 230 -24.03 1.98 -0.27
C GLU A 230 -25.07 0.87 -0.19
N LYS A 231 -25.62 0.45 -1.32
CA LYS A 231 -26.61 -0.62 -1.40
C LYS A 231 -26.07 -1.94 -0.84
N VAL A 232 -24.86 -2.32 -1.20
CA VAL A 232 -24.23 -3.58 -0.77
C VAL A 232 -23.85 -3.52 0.72
N CYS A 233 -23.32 -2.38 1.20
CA CYS A 233 -23.02 -2.17 2.61
C CYS A 233 -24.28 -2.16 3.49
N ARG A 234 -25.37 -1.60 3.01
CA ARG A 234 -26.67 -1.60 3.71
C ARG A 234 -27.23 -3.01 3.83
N ALA A 235 -27.17 -3.81 2.76
CA ALA A 235 -27.60 -5.20 2.79
C ALA A 235 -26.83 -6.01 3.84
N TYR A 236 -25.50 -5.79 3.94
CA TYR A 236 -24.72 -6.38 5.03
C TYR A 236 -25.22 -5.99 6.42
N LEU A 237 -25.48 -4.70 6.66
CA LEU A 237 -25.93 -4.19 7.96
C LEU A 237 -27.29 -4.73 8.37
N GLU A 238 -28.20 -4.97 7.41
CA GLU A 238 -29.52 -5.53 7.66
C GLU A 238 -29.44 -7.00 8.09
N ASN A 239 -28.54 -7.79 7.53
CA ASN A 239 -28.41 -9.22 7.80
C ASN A 239 -26.95 -9.72 7.85
N PRO A 240 -26.14 -9.30 8.84
CA PRO A 240 -24.71 -9.62 8.87
C PRO A 240 -24.41 -11.13 8.90
N LYS A 241 -25.30 -11.93 9.50
CA LYS A 241 -25.08 -13.38 9.66
C LYS A 241 -25.34 -14.20 8.40
N THR A 242 -26.08 -13.65 7.46
CA THR A 242 -26.44 -14.33 6.21
C THR A 242 -25.95 -13.56 4.99
N ALA A 243 -25.13 -12.54 5.21
CA ALA A 243 -24.56 -11.73 4.18
C ALA A 243 -23.70 -12.57 3.23
N SER A 244 -23.75 -12.26 1.97
CA SER A 244 -22.84 -12.84 0.98
C SER A 244 -21.40 -12.36 1.20
N ALA A 245 -20.44 -13.08 0.64
CA ALA A 245 -19.03 -12.66 0.69
C ALA A 245 -18.80 -11.27 0.03
N GLU A 246 -19.62 -10.92 -0.98
CA GLU A 246 -19.60 -9.59 -1.60
C GLU A 246 -20.06 -8.51 -0.63
N GLU A 247 -21.19 -8.69 0.04
CA GLU A 247 -21.73 -7.74 1.02
C GLU A 247 -20.79 -7.56 2.21
N TRP A 248 -20.28 -8.66 2.75
CA TRP A 248 -19.31 -8.66 3.82
C TRP A 248 -18.02 -7.92 3.43
N SER A 249 -17.43 -8.27 2.28
CA SER A 249 -16.16 -7.68 1.84
C SER A 249 -16.29 -6.20 1.49
N ALA A 250 -17.42 -5.79 0.88
CA ALA A 250 -17.68 -4.38 0.59
C ALA A 250 -17.79 -3.56 1.89
N TYR A 251 -18.52 -4.04 2.89
CA TYR A 251 -18.63 -3.34 4.16
C TYR A 251 -17.28 -3.26 4.90
N LEU A 252 -16.53 -4.36 4.98
CA LEU A 252 -15.23 -4.35 5.64
C LEU A 252 -14.22 -3.45 4.92
N SER A 253 -14.19 -3.46 3.60
CA SER A 253 -13.24 -2.63 2.84
C SER A 253 -13.62 -1.15 2.86
N ARG A 254 -14.87 -0.83 2.51
CA ARG A 254 -15.31 0.55 2.33
C ARG A 254 -15.61 1.28 3.63
N ILE A 255 -16.12 0.56 4.64
CA ILE A 255 -16.48 1.17 5.91
C ILE A 255 -15.40 0.91 6.95
N LYS A 256 -15.07 -0.34 7.26
CA LYS A 256 -14.13 -0.65 8.35
C LYS A 256 -12.69 -0.26 8.03
N ALA A 257 -12.16 -0.67 6.88
CA ALA A 257 -10.77 -0.35 6.54
C ALA A 257 -10.59 1.13 6.17
N CYS A 258 -11.49 1.71 5.36
CA CYS A 258 -11.38 3.11 4.98
C CYS A 258 -11.60 4.09 6.14
N SER A 259 -12.36 3.73 7.20
CA SER A 259 -12.48 4.57 8.39
C SER A 259 -11.13 4.88 9.05
N LEU A 260 -10.18 3.96 8.93
CA LEU A 260 -8.83 4.16 9.48
C LEU A 260 -8.06 5.29 8.81
N LEU A 261 -8.40 5.66 7.55
CA LEU A 261 -7.74 6.73 6.81
C LEU A 261 -8.07 8.13 7.37
N SER A 262 -9.16 8.24 8.12
CA SER A 262 -9.59 9.48 8.78
C SER A 262 -8.93 9.69 10.16
N ASP A 263 -7.99 8.83 10.57
CA ASP A 263 -7.32 8.95 11.85
C ASP A 263 -6.40 10.18 11.87
N GLU A 264 -6.68 11.12 12.76
CA GLU A 264 -5.95 12.40 12.89
C GLU A 264 -4.46 12.21 13.29
N LYS A 265 -4.09 11.04 13.80
CA LYS A 265 -2.71 10.72 14.19
C LYS A 265 -1.86 10.20 13.04
N ILE A 266 -2.41 10.10 11.84
CA ILE A 266 -1.65 9.74 10.65
C ILE A 266 -0.73 10.89 10.25
N GLN A 267 0.56 10.62 10.20
CA GLN A 267 1.61 11.56 9.81
C GLN A 267 2.33 11.05 8.56
N ARG A 268 2.43 11.91 7.56
CA ARG A 268 3.15 11.60 6.32
C ARG A 268 4.60 12.04 6.41
N VAL A 269 5.52 11.12 6.10
CA VAL A 269 6.95 11.39 6.00
C VAL A 269 7.26 11.73 4.55
N ASN A 270 7.81 12.90 4.31
CA ASN A 270 8.15 13.34 2.97
C ASN A 270 9.37 12.58 2.45
N THR A 271 9.21 12.01 1.27
CA THR A 271 10.29 11.38 0.52
C THR A 271 10.79 12.31 -0.56
N ILE A 272 12.08 12.22 -0.85
CA ILE A 272 12.70 12.85 -1.99
C ILE A 272 13.12 11.78 -3.00
N TYR A 273 13.36 12.18 -4.23
CA TYR A 273 13.76 11.26 -5.28
C TYR A 273 15.04 11.75 -5.89
N PRO A 274 16.10 10.92 -5.95
CA PRO A 274 17.33 11.28 -6.63
C PRO A 274 17.04 11.43 -8.12
N THR A 275 17.68 12.40 -8.74
CA THR A 275 17.71 12.51 -10.19
C THR A 275 18.45 11.29 -10.78
N ARG A 276 18.05 10.86 -11.96
CA ARG A 276 18.77 9.80 -12.66
C ARG A 276 20.08 10.35 -13.23
N THR A 277 21.15 10.18 -12.45
CA THR A 277 22.50 10.49 -12.86
C THR A 277 23.23 9.23 -13.33
N LYS A 278 24.43 9.39 -13.90
CA LYS A 278 25.28 8.25 -14.24
C LYS A 278 25.68 7.47 -12.99
N THR A 279 25.91 8.16 -11.89
CA THR A 279 26.28 7.59 -10.59
C THR A 279 25.13 6.75 -10.02
N THR A 280 23.92 7.32 -9.95
CA THR A 280 22.76 6.57 -9.46
C THR A 280 22.46 5.34 -10.31
N GLU A 281 22.63 5.41 -11.63
CA GLU A 281 22.43 4.26 -12.53
C GLU A 281 23.55 3.22 -12.41
N ALA A 282 24.77 3.63 -12.11
CA ALA A 282 25.90 2.70 -11.93
C ALA A 282 25.78 1.87 -10.64
N TYR A 283 25.41 2.49 -9.53
CA TYR A 283 25.50 1.85 -8.21
C TYR A 283 24.19 1.29 -7.67
N ARG A 284 23.02 1.76 -8.13
CA ARG A 284 21.71 1.45 -7.53
C ARG A 284 21.45 -0.04 -7.38
N TYR A 285 21.87 -0.88 -8.31
CA TYR A 285 21.63 -2.33 -8.24
C TYR A 285 22.53 -2.99 -7.21
N THR A 286 23.84 -2.68 -7.23
CA THR A 286 24.81 -3.21 -6.29
C THR A 286 24.47 -2.83 -4.86
N LEU A 287 24.15 -1.55 -4.62
CA LEU A 287 23.75 -1.06 -3.30
C LEU A 287 22.45 -1.70 -2.81
N LYS A 288 21.48 -1.92 -3.69
CA LYS A 288 20.23 -2.59 -3.34
C LYS A 288 20.43 -4.07 -3.06
N GLU A 289 21.31 -4.74 -3.78
CA GLU A 289 21.68 -6.15 -3.55
C GLU A 289 22.35 -6.31 -2.19
N LEU A 290 23.36 -5.47 -1.90
CA LEU A 290 24.05 -5.42 -0.60
C LEU A 290 23.05 -5.22 0.56
N GLU A 291 22.15 -4.26 0.45
CA GLU A 291 21.11 -3.99 1.43
C GLU A 291 20.20 -5.21 1.64
N SER A 292 19.66 -5.76 0.57
CA SER A 292 18.71 -6.88 0.64
C SER A 292 19.36 -8.13 1.22
N GLU A 293 20.57 -8.44 0.82
CA GLU A 293 21.31 -9.59 1.32
C GLU A 293 21.62 -9.46 2.82
N THR A 294 22.09 -8.29 3.24
CA THR A 294 22.42 -8.03 4.65
C THR A 294 21.19 -8.12 5.52
N PHE A 295 20.10 -7.46 5.13
CA PHE A 295 18.85 -7.47 5.91
C PHE A 295 18.28 -8.88 6.05
N LEU A 296 18.26 -9.65 4.96
CA LEU A 296 17.77 -11.02 4.99
C LEU A 296 18.63 -11.93 5.87
N LYS A 297 19.96 -11.80 5.82
CA LYS A 297 20.88 -12.57 6.69
C LYS A 297 20.67 -12.26 8.17
N ILE A 298 20.48 -10.98 8.52
CA ILE A 298 20.19 -10.56 9.90
C ILE A 298 18.85 -11.13 10.36
N ILE A 299 17.78 -10.96 9.58
CA ILE A 299 16.44 -11.45 9.95
C ILE A 299 16.45 -12.96 10.17
N ARG A 300 17.16 -13.71 9.34
CA ARG A 300 17.27 -15.18 9.47
C ARG A 300 18.22 -15.65 10.56
N GLY A 301 18.98 -14.75 11.19
CA GLY A 301 20.01 -15.10 12.17
C GLY A 301 21.24 -15.74 11.55
N GLU A 302 21.49 -15.56 10.25
CA GLU A 302 22.70 -16.00 9.54
C GLU A 302 23.86 -15.03 9.74
N SER A 303 23.57 -13.80 10.11
CA SER A 303 24.52 -12.77 10.52
C SER A 303 24.08 -12.11 11.82
N GLU A 304 25.05 -11.68 12.61
CA GLU A 304 24.79 -10.92 13.83
C GLU A 304 24.19 -9.54 13.50
N LEU A 305 23.42 -8.97 14.41
CA LEU A 305 22.83 -7.64 14.25
C LEU A 305 23.88 -6.53 14.04
N SER A 306 25.11 -6.74 14.54
CA SER A 306 26.27 -5.85 14.33
C SER A 306 26.69 -5.73 12.86
N SER A 307 26.38 -6.72 12.03
CA SER A 307 26.65 -6.67 10.57
C SER A 307 25.93 -5.51 9.86
N PHE A 308 24.93 -4.93 10.51
CA PHE A 308 24.32 -3.69 10.02
C PHE A 308 25.31 -2.52 9.98
N ASP A 309 26.20 -2.41 10.96
CA ASP A 309 27.18 -1.32 11.01
C ASP A 309 28.24 -1.47 9.91
N ASP A 310 28.60 -2.71 9.56
CA ASP A 310 29.50 -3.01 8.45
C ASP A 310 28.81 -2.72 7.09
N PHE A 311 27.54 -3.09 6.97
CA PHE A 311 26.72 -2.73 5.81
C PHE A 311 26.67 -1.22 5.56
N VAL A 312 26.49 -0.41 6.61
CA VAL A 312 26.43 1.05 6.45
C VAL A 312 27.74 1.60 5.88
N LYS A 313 28.89 1.10 6.35
CA LYS A 313 30.23 1.51 5.84
C LYS A 313 30.41 1.07 4.39
N GLU A 314 30.12 -0.18 4.08
CA GLU A 314 30.25 -0.73 2.74
C GLU A 314 29.34 0.00 1.75
N TRP A 315 28.09 0.29 2.15
CA TRP A 315 27.13 1.06 1.35
C TRP A 315 27.68 2.46 1.01
N GLN A 316 28.30 3.14 1.98
CA GLN A 316 28.92 4.45 1.78
C GLN A 316 30.11 4.38 0.81
N GLU A 317 31.00 3.41 1.00
CA GLU A 317 32.21 3.21 0.21
C GLU A 317 31.92 2.76 -1.24
N GLU A 318 30.87 1.95 -1.44
CA GLU A 318 30.47 1.40 -2.75
C GLU A 318 29.61 2.38 -3.58
N GLY A 319 29.61 3.69 -3.25
CA GLY A 319 28.99 4.76 -4.04
C GLY A 319 27.81 5.47 -3.40
N GLY A 320 27.37 5.06 -2.21
CA GLY A 320 26.28 5.72 -1.50
C GLY A 320 26.57 7.17 -1.19
N ASP A 321 27.78 7.46 -0.70
CA ASP A 321 28.23 8.84 -0.42
C ASP A 321 28.31 9.69 -1.69
N GLU A 322 28.73 9.12 -2.82
CA GLU A 322 28.79 9.83 -4.10
C GLU A 322 27.38 10.24 -4.54
N ILE A 323 26.40 9.36 -4.43
CA ILE A 323 24.99 9.67 -4.73
C ILE A 323 24.47 10.79 -3.83
N ILE A 324 24.75 10.76 -2.52
CA ILE A 324 24.36 11.81 -1.59
C ILE A 324 24.97 13.16 -2.02
N GLN A 325 26.25 13.19 -2.35
CA GLN A 325 26.92 14.41 -2.77
C GLN A 325 26.34 15.00 -4.07
N GLU A 326 26.00 14.16 -5.06
CA GLU A 326 25.32 14.62 -6.27
C GLU A 326 23.95 15.23 -5.95
N MET A 327 23.13 14.60 -5.09
CA MET A 327 21.85 15.13 -4.68
C MET A 327 21.96 16.48 -3.95
N ILE A 328 23.02 16.66 -3.14
CA ILE A 328 23.30 17.94 -2.48
C ILE A 328 23.65 19.02 -3.50
N GLN A 329 24.45 18.72 -4.50
CA GLN A 329 24.84 19.65 -5.54
C GLN A 329 23.65 20.09 -6.40
N GLU A 330 22.79 19.17 -6.79
CA GLU A 330 21.59 19.47 -7.57
C GLU A 330 20.61 20.39 -6.83
N ARG A 331 20.51 20.27 -5.52
CA ARG A 331 19.64 21.14 -4.71
C ARG A 331 20.15 22.58 -4.55
N LYS A 332 21.44 22.79 -4.81
CA LYS A 332 22.08 24.12 -4.76
C LYS A 332 22.07 24.84 -6.10
N ALA A 333 21.80 24.12 -7.19
CA ALA A 333 21.74 24.64 -8.56
C ALA A 333 20.33 25.14 -8.93
#